data_547ba5b32f74771c9d22b2bb6fab2dc5
#
_entry.id   547ba5b32f74771c9d22b2bb6fab2dc5
#
_cell.length_a   1.000
_cell.length_b   1.000
_cell.length_c   1.000
_cell.angle_alpha   90.00
_cell.angle_beta   90.00
_cell.angle_gamma   90.00
#
_symmetry.space_group_name_H-M   'P 1'
#
loop_
_entity.id
_entity.type
_entity.pdbx_description
1 polymer ?
#
loop_
_entity_poly.entity_id
_entity_poly.type
_entity_poly.pdbx_seq_one_letter_code
_entity_poly.pdbx_strand_id
1 'polypeptide(L)'
;MKELVIYVHGKGGEAEETEHYKPLFPKSDVIGFDYKSQNPWKAKNEFSDFYDLNTKGYDSVILIANSIGAFFSMNALAKKTISKALFISPIVNMERLITDMMSWANVTEDELCSKKEISTDFGETLSWEYLCYVRKHPIKWNIPTCILYAANDNLTSRKTVSEFASQTGATLTAVSYTHLT
;
A
#
# COMPACT_ATOMS: atom_id res chain seq x y z
N MET A 1 0.62 -13.27 25.32
CA MET A 1 0.13 -12.31 24.31
C MET A 1 0.17 -13.01 22.97
N LYS A 2 -1.00 -13.18 22.35
CA LYS A 2 -1.11 -13.83 21.03
C LYS A 2 -1.02 -12.77 19.94
N GLU A 3 -0.03 -12.88 19.04
CA GLU A 3 0.25 -11.89 18.00
C GLU A 3 0.01 -12.47 16.62
N LEU A 4 -0.62 -11.68 15.75
CA LEU A 4 -0.83 -12.00 14.36
C LEU A 4 -0.02 -11.02 13.50
N VAL A 5 0.71 -11.55 12.53
CA VAL A 5 1.35 -10.78 11.45
C VAL A 5 0.58 -11.02 10.17
N ILE A 6 0.08 -9.97 9.56
CA ILE A 6 -0.61 -10.01 8.27
C ILE A 6 0.32 -9.45 7.21
N TYR A 7 0.60 -10.22 6.16
CA TYR A 7 1.35 -9.76 4.99
C TYR A 7 0.41 -9.43 3.83
N VAL A 8 0.60 -8.27 3.23
CA VAL A 8 -0.14 -7.78 2.06
C VAL A 8 0.84 -7.53 0.92
N HIS A 9 0.71 -8.32 -0.15
CA HIS A 9 1.59 -8.24 -1.32
C HIS A 9 1.39 -6.96 -2.15
N GLY A 10 2.35 -6.66 -3.02
CA GLY A 10 2.24 -5.62 -4.04
C GLY A 10 1.55 -6.11 -5.32
N LYS A 11 1.54 -5.26 -6.36
CA LYS A 11 1.01 -5.63 -7.67
C LYS A 11 1.84 -6.78 -8.26
N GLY A 12 1.14 -7.84 -8.69
CA GLY A 12 1.78 -9.03 -9.24
C GLY A 12 2.47 -9.93 -8.21
N GLY A 13 2.40 -9.59 -6.92
CA GLY A 13 2.84 -10.45 -5.83
C GLY A 13 1.77 -11.46 -5.40
N GLU A 14 2.12 -12.30 -4.45
CA GLU A 14 1.29 -13.41 -3.97
C GLU A 14 1.29 -13.47 -2.43
N ALA A 15 0.23 -14.02 -1.85
CA ALA A 15 0.12 -14.20 -0.41
C ALA A 15 1.20 -15.13 0.16
N GLU A 16 1.70 -16.06 -0.65
CA GLU A 16 2.74 -17.04 -0.32
C GLU A 16 4.09 -16.38 -0.03
N GLU A 17 4.34 -15.15 -0.48
CA GLU A 17 5.54 -14.37 -0.11
C GLU A 17 5.65 -14.20 1.42
N THR A 18 4.55 -14.41 2.16
CA THR A 18 4.52 -14.44 3.62
C THR A 18 5.50 -15.45 4.23
N GLU A 19 5.85 -16.50 3.50
CA GLU A 19 6.82 -17.52 3.96
C GLU A 19 8.20 -16.91 4.27
N HIS A 20 8.58 -15.83 3.57
CA HIS A 20 9.83 -15.12 3.83
C HIS A 20 9.86 -14.41 5.19
N TYR A 21 8.68 -14.07 5.71
CA TYR A 21 8.54 -13.33 6.97
C TYR A 21 8.37 -14.25 8.18
N LYS A 22 7.86 -15.47 8.02
CA LYS A 22 7.65 -16.42 9.12
C LYS A 22 8.88 -16.62 10.02
N PRO A 23 10.11 -16.79 9.48
CA PRO A 23 11.30 -16.94 10.31
C PRO A 23 11.63 -15.70 11.16
N LEU A 24 11.16 -14.52 10.76
CA LEU A 24 11.39 -13.27 11.49
C LEU A 24 10.43 -13.11 12.67
N PHE A 25 9.33 -13.85 12.68
CA PHE A 25 8.29 -13.81 13.71
C PHE A 25 8.01 -15.19 14.30
N PRO A 26 9.01 -15.86 14.93
CA PRO A 26 8.90 -17.27 15.32
C PRO A 26 7.90 -17.53 16.46
N LYS A 27 7.38 -16.47 17.10
CA LYS A 27 6.41 -16.55 18.20
C LYS A 27 5.02 -16.04 17.84
N SER A 28 4.83 -15.65 16.57
CA SER A 28 3.59 -15.07 16.07
C SER A 28 2.98 -15.96 14.99
N ASP A 29 1.67 -15.92 14.86
CA ASP A 29 1.02 -16.46 13.66
C ASP A 29 1.27 -15.48 12.49
N VAL A 30 1.68 -15.99 11.33
CA VAL A 30 1.98 -15.17 10.15
C VAL A 30 1.13 -15.65 8.98
N ILE A 31 0.31 -14.76 8.44
CA ILE A 31 -0.59 -15.08 7.32
C ILE A 31 -0.42 -14.09 6.18
N GLY A 32 -0.56 -14.58 4.95
CA GLY A 32 -0.62 -13.76 3.74
C GLY A 32 -2.07 -13.45 3.36
N PHE A 33 -2.29 -12.28 2.82
CA PHE A 33 -3.60 -11.87 2.31
C PHE A 33 -3.62 -11.90 0.78
N ASP A 34 -4.35 -12.86 0.21
CA ASP A 34 -4.54 -13.02 -1.22
C ASP A 34 -5.72 -12.16 -1.71
N TYR A 35 -5.56 -10.83 -1.66
CA TYR A 35 -6.59 -9.91 -2.12
C TYR A 35 -6.68 -9.86 -3.65
N LYS A 36 -7.89 -9.59 -4.17
CA LYS A 36 -8.17 -9.53 -5.61
C LYS A 36 -8.54 -8.13 -6.10
N SER A 37 -8.81 -7.21 -5.20
CA SER A 37 -9.17 -5.84 -5.56
C SER A 37 -8.06 -5.11 -6.28
N GLN A 38 -8.42 -4.39 -7.35
CA GLN A 38 -7.51 -3.57 -8.15
C GLN A 38 -7.75 -2.07 -7.99
N ASN A 39 -8.72 -1.71 -7.16
CA ASN A 39 -9.06 -0.32 -6.88
C ASN A 39 -9.41 -0.12 -5.40
N PRO A 40 -9.27 1.12 -4.88
CA PRO A 40 -9.37 1.36 -3.45
C PRO A 40 -10.78 1.21 -2.87
N TRP A 41 -11.83 1.42 -3.66
CA TRP A 41 -13.21 1.27 -3.16
C TRP A 41 -13.61 -0.19 -2.96
N LYS A 42 -13.14 -1.11 -3.81
CA LYS A 42 -13.32 -2.55 -3.62
C LYS A 42 -12.40 -3.06 -2.50
N ALA A 43 -11.13 -2.66 -2.52
CA ALA A 43 -10.16 -3.02 -1.49
C ALA A 43 -10.64 -2.63 -0.08
N LYS A 44 -11.34 -1.51 0.06
CA LYS A 44 -11.83 -1.05 1.36
C LYS A 44 -12.68 -2.09 2.08
N ASN A 45 -13.59 -2.75 1.40
CA ASN A 45 -14.43 -3.80 1.98
C ASN A 45 -13.64 -5.10 2.14
N GLU A 46 -12.97 -5.55 1.08
CA GLU A 46 -12.21 -6.81 1.08
C GLU A 46 -11.16 -6.85 2.21
N PHE A 47 -10.41 -5.77 2.40
CA PHE A 47 -9.40 -5.66 3.46
C PHE A 47 -10.03 -5.61 4.86
N SER A 48 -11.12 -4.84 5.01
CA SER A 48 -11.83 -4.76 6.28
C SER A 48 -12.41 -6.11 6.70
N ASP A 49 -13.04 -6.83 5.78
CA ASP A 49 -13.63 -8.14 6.04
C ASP A 49 -12.55 -9.18 6.39
N PHE A 50 -11.45 -9.19 5.64
CA PHE A 50 -10.30 -10.06 5.93
C PHE A 50 -9.74 -9.78 7.32
N TYR A 51 -9.51 -8.50 7.65
CA TYR A 51 -9.02 -8.10 8.95
C TYR A 51 -9.95 -8.58 10.08
N ASP A 52 -11.24 -8.26 9.99
CA ASP A 52 -12.23 -8.58 11.03
C ASP A 52 -12.42 -10.09 11.21
N LEU A 53 -12.24 -10.88 10.17
CA LEU A 53 -12.32 -12.33 10.22
C LEU A 53 -11.09 -12.94 10.93
N ASN A 54 -9.89 -12.48 10.59
CA ASN A 54 -8.64 -13.15 10.98
C ASN A 54 -8.03 -12.63 12.28
N THR A 55 -8.41 -11.45 12.78
CA THR A 55 -7.79 -10.86 13.97
C THR A 55 -8.49 -11.24 15.28
N LYS A 56 -9.61 -11.97 15.22
CA LYS A 56 -10.34 -12.40 16.42
C LYS A 56 -9.48 -13.30 17.29
N GLY A 57 -9.37 -12.93 18.57
CA GLY A 57 -8.59 -13.69 19.55
C GLY A 57 -7.10 -13.42 19.58
N TYR A 58 -6.65 -12.40 18.83
CA TYR A 58 -5.28 -11.88 18.92
C TYR A 58 -5.24 -10.62 19.78
N ASP A 59 -4.18 -10.50 20.59
CA ASP A 59 -3.93 -9.34 21.46
C ASP A 59 -3.20 -8.22 20.69
N SER A 60 -2.44 -8.58 19.66
CA SER A 60 -1.61 -7.68 18.86
C SER A 60 -1.67 -8.06 17.38
N VAL A 61 -1.72 -7.06 16.52
CA VAL A 61 -1.67 -7.25 15.06
C VAL A 61 -0.54 -6.39 14.48
N ILE A 62 0.36 -7.02 13.75
CA ILE A 62 1.39 -6.36 12.94
C ILE A 62 0.98 -6.48 11.47
N LEU A 63 1.09 -5.38 10.75
CA LEU A 63 0.82 -5.32 9.32
C LEU A 63 2.12 -5.15 8.55
N ILE A 64 2.44 -6.07 7.65
CA ILE A 64 3.51 -5.91 6.65
C ILE A 64 2.85 -5.68 5.31
N ALA A 65 3.20 -4.61 4.60
CA ALA A 65 2.59 -4.34 3.30
C ALA A 65 3.59 -3.79 2.30
N ASN A 66 3.52 -4.29 1.06
CA ASN A 66 4.40 -3.96 -0.03
C ASN A 66 3.69 -3.07 -1.07
N SER A 67 4.34 -1.99 -1.50
CA SER A 67 3.95 -1.14 -2.63
C SER A 67 2.48 -0.69 -2.57
N ILE A 68 1.65 -1.07 -3.56
CA ILE A 68 0.21 -0.74 -3.60
C ILE A 68 -0.59 -1.42 -2.47
N GLY A 69 -0.10 -2.55 -1.97
CA GLY A 69 -0.70 -3.20 -0.79
C GLY A 69 -0.68 -2.30 0.44
N ALA A 70 0.36 -1.49 0.61
CA ALA A 70 0.42 -0.48 1.66
C ALA A 70 -0.63 0.62 1.46
N PHE A 71 -0.82 1.09 0.22
CA PHE A 71 -1.85 2.08 -0.10
C PHE A 71 -3.26 1.55 0.21
N PHE A 72 -3.60 0.35 -0.25
CA PHE A 72 -4.90 -0.27 0.04
C PHE A 72 -5.10 -0.49 1.54
N SER A 73 -4.05 -0.93 2.24
CA SER A 73 -4.09 -1.09 3.69
C SER A 73 -4.37 0.23 4.41
N MET A 74 -3.68 1.30 4.05
CA MET A 74 -3.91 2.63 4.64
C MET A 74 -5.32 3.16 4.34
N ASN A 75 -5.82 2.93 3.13
CA ASN A 75 -7.17 3.33 2.73
C ASN A 75 -8.27 2.57 3.48
N ALA A 76 -8.06 1.28 3.75
CA ALA A 76 -9.09 0.40 4.31
C ALA A 76 -9.00 0.24 5.84
N LEU A 77 -7.78 0.20 6.39
CA LEU A 77 -7.53 -0.25 7.76
C LEU A 77 -7.14 0.87 8.74
N ALA A 78 -7.18 2.14 8.33
CA ALA A 78 -6.76 3.28 9.16
C ALA A 78 -7.48 3.40 10.51
N LYS A 79 -8.66 2.80 10.65
CA LYS A 79 -9.48 2.80 11.88
C LYS A 79 -9.43 1.46 12.63
N LYS A 80 -8.66 0.49 12.16
CA LYS A 80 -8.50 -0.82 12.81
C LYS A 80 -7.40 -0.77 13.86
N THR A 81 -7.46 -1.68 14.83
CA THR A 81 -6.47 -1.77 15.90
C THR A 81 -5.24 -2.54 15.40
N ILE A 82 -4.26 -1.83 14.88
CA ILE A 82 -2.99 -2.36 14.41
C ILE A 82 -1.89 -1.81 15.32
N SER A 83 -1.09 -2.68 15.90
CA SER A 83 -0.03 -2.30 16.85
C SER A 83 1.14 -1.63 16.15
N LYS A 84 1.48 -2.10 14.94
CA LYS A 84 2.58 -1.60 14.13
C LYS A 84 2.39 -1.95 12.66
N ALA A 85 2.82 -1.06 11.78
CA ALA A 85 2.92 -1.32 10.35
C ALA A 85 4.38 -1.30 9.90
N LEU A 86 4.73 -2.21 9.00
CA LEU A 86 6.04 -2.34 8.35
C LEU A 86 5.79 -2.24 6.84
N PHE A 87 6.10 -1.10 6.25
CA PHE A 87 5.87 -0.86 4.84
C PHE A 87 7.15 -1.00 4.02
N ILE A 88 7.05 -1.66 2.88
CA ILE A 88 8.16 -1.89 1.95
C ILE A 88 7.86 -1.14 0.67
N SER A 89 8.68 -0.15 0.32
CA SER A 89 8.51 0.74 -0.83
C SER A 89 7.04 1.14 -1.08
N PRO A 90 6.36 1.72 -0.07
CA PRO A 90 4.92 1.93 -0.11
C PRO A 90 4.53 3.02 -1.10
N ILE A 91 3.39 2.85 -1.77
CA ILE A 91 2.71 3.94 -2.44
C ILE A 91 1.96 4.74 -1.37
N VAL A 92 2.49 5.89 -1.00
CA VAL A 92 1.95 6.75 0.07
C VAL A 92 1.13 7.93 -0.45
N ASN A 93 1.22 8.22 -1.75
CA ASN A 93 0.48 9.28 -2.42
C ASN A 93 0.04 8.81 -3.81
N MET A 94 -1.12 8.20 -3.88
CA MET A 94 -1.65 7.65 -5.13
C MET A 94 -2.07 8.75 -6.12
N GLU A 95 -2.56 9.90 -5.65
CA GLU A 95 -2.86 11.02 -6.54
C GLU A 95 -1.60 11.45 -7.29
N ARG A 96 -0.48 11.59 -6.56
CA ARG A 96 0.80 11.95 -7.16
C ARG A 96 1.25 10.92 -8.18
N LEU A 97 1.15 9.63 -7.85
CA LEU A 97 1.52 8.56 -8.79
C LEU A 97 0.67 8.61 -10.05
N ILE A 98 -0.65 8.78 -9.94
CA ILE A 98 -1.53 8.89 -11.12
C ILE A 98 -1.16 10.10 -11.96
N THR A 99 -0.90 11.26 -11.36
CA THR A 99 -0.51 12.46 -12.10
C THR A 99 0.86 12.34 -12.75
N ASP A 100 1.81 11.67 -12.12
CA ASP A 100 3.11 11.35 -12.70
C ASP A 100 2.94 10.40 -13.91
N MET A 101 2.12 9.35 -13.79
CA MET A 101 1.79 8.44 -14.92
C MET A 101 1.08 9.17 -16.06
N MET A 102 0.18 10.11 -15.77
CA MET A 102 -0.43 10.97 -16.80
C MET A 102 0.63 11.79 -17.55
N SER A 103 1.60 12.35 -16.83
CA SER A 103 2.71 13.09 -17.42
C SER A 103 3.57 12.20 -18.31
N TRP A 104 3.88 10.97 -17.87
CA TRP A 104 4.66 10.00 -18.67
C TRP A 104 3.93 9.58 -19.95
N ALA A 105 2.60 9.46 -19.88
CA ALA A 105 1.75 9.12 -21.03
C ALA A 105 1.37 10.34 -21.89
N ASN A 106 1.77 11.56 -21.48
CA ASN A 106 1.37 12.82 -22.11
C ASN A 106 -0.17 12.98 -22.18
N VAL A 107 -0.86 12.63 -21.10
CA VAL A 107 -2.32 12.70 -20.96
C VAL A 107 -2.69 13.87 -20.05
N THR A 108 -3.63 14.71 -20.49
CA THR A 108 -4.19 15.80 -19.68
C THR A 108 -5.37 15.32 -18.81
N GLU A 109 -5.71 16.09 -17.77
CA GLU A 109 -6.89 15.79 -16.95
C GLU A 109 -8.20 15.89 -17.76
N ASP A 110 -8.32 16.88 -18.66
CA ASP A 110 -9.49 17.03 -19.51
C ASP A 110 -9.67 15.82 -20.44
N GLU A 111 -8.57 15.32 -20.99
CA GLU A 111 -8.58 14.11 -21.80
C GLU A 111 -8.99 12.88 -20.99
N LEU A 112 -8.40 12.67 -19.81
CA LEU A 112 -8.75 11.57 -18.93
C LEU A 112 -10.21 11.68 -18.45
N CYS A 113 -10.65 12.88 -18.10
CA CYS A 113 -12.04 13.14 -17.72
C CYS A 113 -13.03 12.79 -18.83
N SER A 114 -12.68 13.14 -20.07
CA SER A 114 -13.52 12.86 -21.26
C SER A 114 -13.57 11.38 -21.60
N LYS A 115 -12.42 10.72 -21.65
CA LYS A 115 -12.29 9.29 -22.05
C LYS A 115 -12.61 8.31 -20.94
N LYS A 116 -12.57 8.75 -19.67
CA LYS A 116 -12.76 7.96 -18.44
C LYS A 116 -11.62 6.99 -18.14
N GLU A 117 -11.15 6.25 -19.12
CA GLU A 117 -10.01 5.33 -19.02
C GLU A 117 -9.12 5.49 -20.24
N ILE A 118 -7.80 5.44 -20.01
CA ILE A 118 -6.77 5.52 -21.04
C ILE A 118 -5.70 4.48 -20.74
N SER A 119 -5.53 3.50 -21.63
CA SER A 119 -4.42 2.56 -21.59
C SER A 119 -3.12 3.24 -21.96
N THR A 120 -2.04 2.93 -21.26
CA THR A 120 -0.71 3.49 -21.49
C THR A 120 0.22 2.46 -22.13
N ASP A 121 1.26 2.94 -22.81
CA ASP A 121 2.27 2.07 -23.45
C ASP A 121 3.13 1.29 -22.43
N PHE A 122 3.14 1.71 -21.17
CA PHE A 122 3.84 1.02 -20.08
C PHE A 122 2.94 0.04 -19.29
N GLY A 123 1.77 -0.33 -19.85
CA GLY A 123 0.93 -1.41 -19.33
C GLY A 123 -0.01 -1.04 -18.19
N GLU A 124 -0.11 0.25 -17.84
CA GLU A 124 -1.09 0.74 -16.87
C GLU A 124 -2.31 1.34 -17.56
N THR A 125 -3.46 1.31 -16.90
CA THR A 125 -4.67 2.01 -17.33
C THR A 125 -4.92 3.18 -16.38
N LEU A 126 -4.87 4.40 -16.91
CA LEU A 126 -5.28 5.60 -16.20
C LEU A 126 -6.80 5.61 -16.07
N SER A 127 -7.31 5.93 -14.89
CA SER A 127 -8.75 5.97 -14.60
C SER A 127 -9.14 7.30 -13.97
N TRP A 128 -10.09 7.99 -14.58
CA TRP A 128 -10.67 9.21 -14.02
C TRP A 128 -11.38 8.96 -12.69
N GLU A 129 -12.10 7.86 -12.58
CA GLU A 129 -12.77 7.47 -11.33
C GLU A 129 -11.77 7.28 -10.20
N TYR A 130 -10.62 6.63 -10.49
CA TYR A 130 -9.57 6.41 -9.50
C TYR A 130 -8.97 7.73 -9.02
N LEU A 131 -8.63 8.63 -9.94
CA LEU A 131 -8.11 9.95 -9.61
C LEU A 131 -9.10 10.77 -8.74
N CYS A 132 -10.37 10.78 -9.11
CA CYS A 132 -11.43 11.43 -8.34
C CYS A 132 -11.59 10.81 -6.95
N TYR A 133 -11.50 9.49 -6.85
CA TYR A 133 -11.61 8.79 -5.57
C TYR A 133 -10.48 9.20 -4.61
N VAL A 134 -9.22 9.15 -5.05
CA VAL A 134 -8.08 9.46 -4.17
C VAL A 134 -8.06 10.91 -3.72
N ARG A 135 -8.52 11.83 -4.55
CA ARG A 135 -8.71 13.25 -4.18
C ARG A 135 -9.76 13.45 -3.09
N LYS A 136 -10.85 12.67 -3.14
CA LYS A 136 -11.93 12.74 -2.14
C LYS A 136 -11.62 11.98 -0.86
N HIS A 137 -10.69 11.03 -0.90
CA HIS A 137 -10.35 10.15 0.21
C HIS A 137 -8.85 10.20 0.51
N PRO A 138 -8.34 11.32 1.00
CA PRO A 138 -6.93 11.43 1.37
C PRO A 138 -6.59 10.43 2.47
N ILE A 139 -5.38 9.86 2.40
CA ILE A 139 -4.89 8.93 3.41
C ILE A 139 -4.76 9.65 4.77
N LYS A 140 -5.35 9.04 5.80
CA LYS A 140 -5.23 9.46 7.21
C LYS A 140 -4.68 8.27 7.98
N TRP A 141 -3.38 8.27 8.24
CA TRP A 141 -2.68 7.15 8.84
C TRP A 141 -1.96 7.56 10.11
N ASN A 142 -2.35 6.97 11.25
CA ASN A 142 -1.81 7.30 12.58
C ASN A 142 -1.22 6.08 13.30
N ILE A 143 -1.11 4.94 12.60
CA ILE A 143 -0.56 3.71 13.18
C ILE A 143 0.97 3.83 13.18
N PRO A 144 1.65 3.44 14.28
CA PRO A 144 3.11 3.44 14.34
C PRO A 144 3.70 2.65 13.17
N THR A 145 4.53 3.28 12.34
CA THR A 145 4.98 2.72 11.07
C THR A 145 6.49 2.82 10.91
N CYS A 146 7.10 1.74 10.42
CA CYS A 146 8.46 1.74 9.89
C CYS A 146 8.37 1.52 8.37
N ILE A 147 9.14 2.30 7.61
CA ILE A 147 9.22 2.22 6.15
C ILE A 147 10.61 1.78 5.75
N LEU A 148 10.70 0.70 4.98
CA LEU A 148 11.87 0.30 4.23
C LEU A 148 11.69 0.77 2.78
N TYR A 149 12.54 1.67 2.31
CA TYR A 149 12.40 2.30 1.00
C TYR A 149 13.57 1.94 0.09
N ALA A 150 13.27 1.41 -1.11
CA ALA A 150 14.27 1.19 -2.14
C ALA A 150 14.70 2.55 -2.73
N ALA A 151 15.97 2.91 -2.61
CA ALA A 151 16.47 4.23 -3.00
C ALA A 151 16.27 4.56 -4.48
N ASN A 152 16.14 3.53 -5.33
CA ASN A 152 15.90 3.64 -6.78
C ASN A 152 14.44 3.27 -7.15
N ASP A 153 13.49 3.49 -6.25
CA ASP A 153 12.07 3.31 -6.57
C ASP A 153 11.63 4.31 -7.65
N ASN A 154 11.09 3.78 -8.76
CA ASN A 154 10.65 4.57 -9.91
C ASN A 154 9.19 5.06 -9.78
N LEU A 155 8.41 4.51 -8.84
CA LEU A 155 6.98 4.82 -8.69
C LEU A 155 6.75 5.91 -7.66
N THR A 156 7.51 5.90 -6.56
CA THR A 156 7.36 6.87 -5.48
C THR A 156 8.70 7.52 -5.18
N SER A 157 8.78 8.84 -5.35
CA SER A 157 10.03 9.56 -5.11
C SER A 157 10.40 9.54 -3.61
N ARG A 158 11.70 9.57 -3.32
CA ARG A 158 12.21 9.70 -1.95
C ARG A 158 11.60 10.90 -1.22
N LYS A 159 11.40 12.01 -1.94
CA LYS A 159 10.76 13.22 -1.38
C LYS A 159 9.36 12.91 -0.89
N THR A 160 8.53 12.26 -1.71
CA THR A 160 7.14 11.91 -1.38
C THR A 160 7.07 10.99 -0.15
N VAL A 161 7.94 9.98 -0.07
CA VAL A 161 7.99 9.07 1.10
C VAL A 161 8.48 9.80 2.36
N SER A 162 9.48 10.69 2.22
CA SER A 162 10.00 11.48 3.35
C SER A 162 8.95 12.47 3.88
N GLU A 163 8.17 13.10 3.02
CA GLU A 163 7.05 13.97 3.41
C GLU A 163 5.99 13.18 4.18
N PHE A 164 5.60 12.01 3.69
CA PHE A 164 4.68 11.12 4.39
C PHE A 164 5.21 10.68 5.76
N ALA A 165 6.49 10.27 5.84
CA ALA A 165 7.11 9.89 7.10
C ALA A 165 7.11 11.03 8.10
N SER A 166 7.41 12.25 7.67
CA SER A 166 7.38 13.44 8.52
C SER A 166 5.97 13.76 9.03
N GLN A 167 4.96 13.62 8.19
CA GLN A 167 3.55 13.89 8.54
C GLN A 167 2.97 12.85 9.50
N THR A 168 3.36 11.59 9.38
CA THR A 168 2.81 10.47 10.16
C THR A 168 3.68 10.07 11.35
N GLY A 169 4.90 10.61 11.48
CA GLY A 169 5.88 10.17 12.47
C GLY A 169 6.50 8.80 12.17
N ALA A 170 6.38 8.31 10.93
CA ALA A 170 6.96 7.04 10.54
C ALA A 170 8.49 7.09 10.50
N THR A 171 9.14 5.99 10.88
CA THR A 171 10.59 5.83 10.70
C THR A 171 10.87 5.41 9.26
N LEU A 172 11.79 6.11 8.59
CA LEU A 172 12.18 5.83 7.20
C LEU A 172 13.62 5.33 7.13
N THR A 173 13.81 4.15 6.57
CA THR A 173 15.12 3.56 6.25
C THR A 173 15.23 3.38 4.74
N ALA A 174 16.19 4.05 4.11
CA ALA A 174 16.47 3.87 2.68
C ALA A 174 17.56 2.82 2.49
N VAL A 175 17.37 1.93 1.53
CA VAL A 175 18.32 0.90 1.14
C VAL A 175 18.66 1.01 -0.34
N SER A 176 19.89 0.65 -0.73
CA SER A 176 20.38 0.81 -2.10
C SER A 176 19.91 -0.26 -3.09
N TYR A 177 18.94 -1.10 -2.72
CA TYR A 177 18.40 -2.14 -3.59
C TYR A 177 17.30 -1.60 -4.50
N THR A 178 17.30 -2.04 -5.77
CA THR A 178 16.24 -1.74 -6.74
C THR A 178 15.00 -2.60 -6.57
N HIS A 179 15.16 -3.78 -5.99
CA HIS A 179 14.07 -4.74 -5.74
C HIS A 179 14.14 -5.23 -4.30
N LEU A 180 13.10 -4.95 -3.55
CA LEU A 180 12.83 -5.55 -2.24
C LEU A 180 11.77 -6.63 -2.46
N THR A 181 12.22 -7.78 -2.91
CA THR A 181 11.40 -9.00 -3.04
C THR A 181 11.48 -9.81 -1.77
#